data_fef7ec03c2f63028facf6093cbcc73de
#
_entry.id   fef7ec03c2f63028facf6093cbcc73de
#
_cell.length_a   1.000
_cell.length_b   1.000
_cell.length_c   1.000
_cell.angle_alpha   90.00
_cell.angle_beta   90.00
_cell.angle_gamma   90.00
#
_symmetry.space_group_name_H-M   'P 1'
#
loop_
_entity.id
_entity.type
_entity.pdbx_description
1 polymer ?
#
loop_
_entity_poly.entity_id
_entity_poly.type
_entity_poly.pdbx_seq_one_letter_code
_entity_poly.pdbx_strand_id
1 'polypeptide(L)'
;MAGAGTGARAATAPVLSIVNRKGGAGKTSAVHNIAGVWGTWGLRVLLVDLDTAFNLTEACGYPEELRASGGAWLSSGALEPWDIPTMPNCALAPSGARLAAGVERMERLAIDRERYLAKLLDPLRHAYDVVLLDTKPDLDLSVTSALAAATHVLAPTLTLPQPIYGVVRSLGLVADLQEGLPHLEVLGFLPIGYNGRGLRPAALGSLVEMAREYGVTCLPPIPFTEHAGKESQSHVPVALAYRNAPVGQYYRYAAALVGHALGLTVPVDWLDRG
;
A
#
# COMPACT_ATOMS: atom_id res chain seq x y z
N MET A 1 0.14 -40.89 2.63
CA MET A 1 0.36 -39.95 3.78
C MET A 1 1.29 -38.86 3.29
N ALA A 2 0.75 -37.73 2.85
CA ALA A 2 1.52 -36.57 2.44
C ALA A 2 1.69 -35.65 3.65
N GLY A 3 2.93 -35.47 4.09
CA GLY A 3 3.27 -34.58 5.18
C GLY A 3 3.06 -33.13 4.78
N ALA A 4 2.09 -32.48 5.43
CA ALA A 4 1.95 -31.03 5.38
C ALA A 4 3.16 -30.40 6.05
N GLY A 5 4.03 -29.76 5.26
CA GLY A 5 5.11 -28.93 5.77
C GLY A 5 4.51 -27.73 6.51
N THR A 6 4.54 -27.77 7.84
CA THR A 6 4.27 -26.61 8.70
C THR A 6 5.45 -25.66 8.57
N GLY A 7 5.37 -24.75 7.57
CA GLY A 7 6.24 -23.58 7.56
C GLY A 7 6.00 -22.79 8.84
N ALA A 8 7.04 -22.53 9.61
CA ALA A 8 6.99 -21.69 10.80
C ALA A 8 6.42 -20.33 10.40
N ARG A 9 5.23 -20.03 10.88
CA ARG A 9 4.54 -18.76 10.66
C ARG A 9 5.38 -17.66 11.31
N ALA A 10 5.71 -16.60 10.58
CA ALA A 10 6.28 -15.41 11.18
C ALA A 10 5.40 -14.98 12.37
N ALA A 11 6.01 -14.62 13.49
CA ALA A 11 5.29 -14.38 14.74
C ALA A 11 4.15 -13.34 14.62
N THR A 12 4.27 -12.40 13.70
CA THR A 12 3.25 -11.38 13.36
C THR A 12 3.36 -10.95 11.91
N ALA A 13 2.23 -10.64 11.25
CA ALA A 13 2.21 -10.16 9.86
C ALA A 13 3.02 -8.86 9.69
N PRO A 14 3.81 -8.71 8.63
CA PRO A 14 4.39 -7.44 8.28
C PRO A 14 3.31 -6.42 7.93
N VAL A 15 3.58 -5.15 8.21
CA VAL A 15 2.71 -4.02 7.90
C VAL A 15 3.43 -3.14 6.88
N LEU A 16 2.86 -3.01 5.68
CA LEU A 16 3.39 -2.19 4.60
C LEU A 16 2.59 -0.90 4.49
N SER A 17 3.23 0.24 4.77
CA SER A 17 2.63 1.56 4.54
C SER A 17 2.96 2.08 3.15
N ILE A 18 1.95 2.47 2.40
CA ILE A 18 2.10 3.07 1.06
C ILE A 18 2.00 4.58 1.20
N VAL A 19 3.10 5.28 0.96
CA VAL A 19 3.22 6.71 1.26
C VAL A 19 3.74 7.51 0.08
N ASN A 20 3.18 8.69 -0.13
CA ASN A 20 3.73 9.74 -0.98
C ASN A 20 3.01 11.05 -0.66
N ARG A 21 3.76 12.13 -0.49
CA ARG A 21 3.24 13.48 -0.19
C ARG A 21 2.55 14.15 -1.38
N LYS A 22 2.54 13.53 -2.55
CA LYS A 22 1.84 14.03 -3.74
C LYS A 22 0.48 13.35 -3.90
N GLY A 23 -0.59 14.13 -4.00
CA GLY A 23 -1.90 13.64 -4.44
C GLY A 23 -1.81 13.02 -5.84
N GLY A 24 -2.55 11.95 -6.08
CA GLY A 24 -2.54 11.24 -7.36
C GLY A 24 -1.24 10.50 -7.69
N ALA A 25 -0.37 10.24 -6.73
CA ALA A 25 0.89 9.52 -6.93
C ALA A 25 0.72 8.00 -7.17
N GLY A 26 -0.51 7.48 -7.12
CA GLY A 26 -0.82 6.07 -7.32
C GLY A 26 -0.79 5.22 -6.06
N LYS A 27 -0.87 5.81 -4.87
CA LYS A 27 -0.90 5.07 -3.58
C LYS A 27 -2.02 4.04 -3.56
N THR A 28 -3.25 4.49 -3.66
CA THR A 28 -4.44 3.64 -3.68
C THR A 28 -4.38 2.56 -4.76
N SER A 29 -3.96 2.92 -5.97
CA SER A 29 -3.78 1.94 -7.07
C SER A 29 -2.72 0.90 -6.72
N ALA A 30 -1.61 1.29 -6.08
CA ALA A 30 -0.57 0.34 -5.65
C ALA A 30 -1.12 -0.62 -4.59
N VAL A 31 -1.81 -0.12 -3.55
CA VAL A 31 -2.45 -0.95 -2.52
C VAL A 31 -3.42 -1.94 -3.15
N HIS A 32 -4.38 -1.45 -3.94
CA HIS A 32 -5.45 -2.25 -4.53
C HIS A 32 -4.91 -3.36 -5.44
N ASN A 33 -3.95 -3.04 -6.30
CA ASN A 33 -3.39 -3.98 -7.26
C ASN A 33 -2.45 -5.01 -6.60
N ILE A 34 -1.55 -4.60 -5.71
CA ILE A 34 -0.63 -5.50 -5.00
C ILE A 34 -1.42 -6.45 -4.09
N ALA A 35 -2.37 -5.92 -3.31
CA ALA A 35 -3.24 -6.73 -2.46
C ALA A 35 -4.03 -7.77 -3.24
N GLY A 36 -4.67 -7.36 -4.36
CA GLY A 36 -5.42 -8.27 -5.21
C GLY A 36 -4.56 -9.40 -5.76
N VAL A 37 -3.34 -9.08 -6.20
CA VAL A 37 -2.39 -10.11 -6.66
C VAL A 37 -2.05 -11.08 -5.53
N TRP A 38 -1.68 -10.59 -4.35
CA TRP A 38 -1.37 -11.43 -3.19
C TRP A 38 -2.52 -12.32 -2.77
N GLY A 39 -3.75 -11.78 -2.78
CA GLY A 39 -4.96 -12.56 -2.50
C GLY A 39 -5.15 -13.73 -3.47
N THR A 40 -4.82 -13.55 -4.78
CA THR A 40 -4.85 -14.66 -5.76
C THR A 40 -3.75 -15.70 -5.53
N TRP A 41 -2.69 -15.36 -4.81
CA TRP A 41 -1.64 -16.29 -4.39
C TRP A 41 -1.95 -17.00 -3.06
N GLY A 42 -3.13 -16.76 -2.51
CA GLY A 42 -3.61 -17.40 -1.28
C GLY A 42 -3.16 -16.71 0.01
N LEU A 43 -2.53 -15.53 -0.08
CA LEU A 43 -2.19 -14.73 1.09
C LEU A 43 -3.46 -14.04 1.63
N ARG A 44 -3.63 -14.05 2.94
CA ARG A 44 -4.68 -13.30 3.64
C ARG A 44 -4.19 -11.87 3.84
N VAL A 45 -4.86 -10.93 3.20
CA VAL A 45 -4.45 -9.53 3.12
C VAL A 45 -5.47 -8.64 3.80
N LEU A 46 -5.03 -7.82 4.77
CA LEU A 46 -5.84 -6.74 5.33
C LEU A 46 -5.44 -5.42 4.68
N LEU A 47 -6.39 -4.75 4.04
CA LEU A 47 -6.25 -3.39 3.54
C LEU A 47 -6.84 -2.42 4.57
N VAL A 48 -6.15 -1.33 4.85
CA VAL A 48 -6.61 -0.29 5.77
C VAL A 48 -6.60 1.05 5.04
N ASP A 49 -7.76 1.64 4.85
CA ASP A 49 -7.91 2.94 4.20
C ASP A 49 -7.87 4.07 5.26
N LEU A 50 -6.81 4.87 5.23
CA LEU A 50 -6.57 5.99 6.15
C LEU A 50 -6.73 7.35 5.46
N ASP A 51 -7.23 7.38 4.22
CA ASP A 51 -7.53 8.61 3.50
C ASP A 51 -9.01 8.99 3.66
N THR A 52 -9.28 10.20 4.11
CA THR A 52 -10.66 10.74 4.22
C THR A 52 -11.34 10.90 2.86
N ALA A 53 -10.59 10.85 1.75
CA ALA A 53 -11.13 10.78 0.40
C ALA A 53 -11.68 9.38 0.05
N PHE A 54 -11.45 8.35 0.90
CA PHE A 54 -11.95 6.97 0.82
C PHE A 54 -11.82 6.30 -0.55
N ASN A 55 -10.79 6.67 -1.32
CA ASN A 55 -10.58 6.15 -2.67
C ASN A 55 -10.34 4.62 -2.70
N LEU A 56 -9.62 4.06 -1.72
CA LEU A 56 -9.43 2.61 -1.60
C LEU A 56 -10.73 1.91 -1.26
N THR A 57 -11.49 2.46 -0.33
CA THR A 57 -12.81 1.97 0.08
C THR A 57 -13.76 1.89 -1.12
N GLU A 58 -13.76 2.92 -1.96
CA GLU A 58 -14.52 2.96 -3.20
C GLU A 58 -14.01 1.94 -4.24
N ALA A 59 -12.69 1.87 -4.43
CA ALA A 59 -12.08 0.94 -5.37
C ALA A 59 -12.36 -0.52 -5.01
N CYS A 60 -12.46 -0.85 -3.72
CA CYS A 60 -12.81 -2.19 -3.24
C CYS A 60 -14.31 -2.52 -3.35
N GLY A 61 -15.18 -1.56 -3.73
CA GLY A 61 -16.62 -1.77 -3.85
C GLY A 61 -17.36 -1.83 -2.52
N TYR A 62 -16.85 -1.15 -1.49
CA TYR A 62 -17.55 -1.06 -0.21
C TYR A 62 -18.92 -0.41 -0.40
N PRO A 63 -20.01 -1.00 0.13
CA PRO A 63 -21.37 -0.54 -0.11
C PRO A 63 -21.58 0.93 0.25
N GLU A 64 -22.23 1.68 -0.64
CA GLU A 64 -22.42 3.13 -0.48
C GLU A 64 -23.25 3.45 0.77
N GLU A 65 -24.25 2.63 1.08
CA GLU A 65 -25.11 2.77 2.26
C GLU A 65 -24.35 2.60 3.59
N LEU A 66 -23.20 1.91 3.57
CA LEU A 66 -22.34 1.72 4.74
C LEU A 66 -21.24 2.79 4.89
N ARG A 67 -21.01 3.62 3.86
CA ARG A 67 -19.95 4.65 3.87
C ARG A 67 -20.12 5.71 4.97
N ALA A 68 -21.35 5.95 5.40
CA ALA A 68 -21.64 6.86 6.52
C ALA A 68 -21.03 6.39 7.85
N SER A 69 -20.84 5.07 8.02
CA SER A 69 -20.18 4.46 9.18
C SER A 69 -18.70 4.15 8.94
N GLY A 70 -18.22 4.26 7.69
CA GLY A 70 -16.83 4.01 7.35
C GLY A 70 -15.86 4.85 8.19
N GLY A 71 -14.77 4.22 8.65
CA GLY A 71 -13.81 4.84 9.56
C GLY A 71 -14.21 4.87 11.04
N ALA A 72 -15.41 4.44 11.41
CA ALA A 72 -15.84 4.42 12.79
C ALA A 72 -14.97 3.53 13.69
N TRP A 73 -14.35 2.50 13.12
CA TRP A 73 -13.43 1.60 13.82
C TRP A 73 -12.25 2.34 14.46
N LEU A 74 -11.79 3.43 13.85
CA LEU A 74 -10.68 4.23 14.39
C LEU A 74 -11.09 4.96 15.68
N SER A 75 -12.35 5.37 15.80
CA SER A 75 -12.86 6.02 17.00
C SER A 75 -13.41 5.03 18.03
N SER A 76 -14.01 3.91 17.63
CA SER A 76 -14.52 2.89 18.55
C SER A 76 -13.43 2.07 19.21
N GLY A 77 -12.29 1.88 18.52
CA GLY A 77 -11.23 0.96 18.92
C GLY A 77 -11.53 -0.51 18.56
N ALA A 78 -12.61 -0.76 17.80
CA ALA A 78 -12.99 -2.08 17.33
C ALA A 78 -12.98 -2.09 15.80
N LEU A 79 -12.02 -2.80 15.22
CA LEU A 79 -11.87 -2.95 13.79
C LEU A 79 -12.47 -4.30 13.38
N GLU A 80 -13.56 -4.24 12.62
CA GLU A 80 -14.21 -5.39 11.99
C GLU A 80 -13.98 -5.29 10.47
N PRO A 81 -13.03 -6.05 9.91
CA PRO A 81 -12.74 -6.01 8.48
C PRO A 81 -13.91 -6.53 7.65
N TRP A 82 -14.15 -5.89 6.51
CA TRP A 82 -15.14 -6.29 5.52
C TRP A 82 -14.46 -7.10 4.41
N ASP A 83 -14.95 -8.31 4.14
CA ASP A 83 -14.43 -9.17 3.06
C ASP A 83 -14.72 -8.54 1.69
N ILE A 84 -13.70 -8.43 0.84
CA ILE A 84 -13.81 -7.79 -0.47
C ILE A 84 -14.26 -8.83 -1.51
N PRO A 85 -15.51 -8.74 -2.06
CA PRO A 85 -16.04 -9.79 -2.93
C PRO A 85 -15.25 -10.01 -4.23
N THR A 86 -14.59 -8.96 -4.73
CA THR A 86 -13.84 -8.98 -5.99
C THR A 86 -12.37 -9.36 -5.82
N MET A 87 -11.89 -9.50 -4.58
CA MET A 87 -10.50 -9.77 -4.26
C MET A 87 -10.41 -10.97 -3.29
N PRO A 88 -10.08 -12.18 -3.76
CA PRO A 88 -10.03 -13.36 -2.91
C PRO A 88 -9.03 -13.16 -1.75
N ASN A 89 -9.34 -13.67 -0.58
CA ASN A 89 -8.52 -13.60 0.64
C ASN A 89 -8.15 -12.18 1.10
N CYS A 90 -8.86 -11.16 0.63
CA CYS A 90 -8.65 -9.77 1.00
C CYS A 90 -9.82 -9.23 1.82
N ALA A 91 -9.51 -8.50 2.88
CA ALA A 91 -10.48 -7.79 3.70
C ALA A 91 -10.07 -6.31 3.86
N LEU A 92 -11.05 -5.44 4.08
CA LEU A 92 -10.90 -3.99 4.15
C LEU A 92 -11.30 -3.45 5.52
N ALA A 93 -10.48 -2.62 6.13
CA ALA A 93 -10.87 -1.65 7.13
C ALA A 93 -11.25 -0.36 6.40
N PRO A 94 -12.56 -0.08 6.19
CA PRO A 94 -13.00 0.97 5.29
C PRO A 94 -12.81 2.36 5.89
N SER A 95 -12.50 3.34 5.05
CA SER A 95 -12.64 4.77 5.33
C SER A 95 -14.07 5.26 5.04
N GLY A 96 -14.36 6.47 5.48
CA GLY A 96 -15.63 7.12 5.23
C GLY A 96 -15.86 8.33 6.15
N ALA A 97 -17.13 8.74 6.30
CA ALA A 97 -17.50 9.97 6.99
C ALA A 97 -17.00 10.04 8.46
N ARG A 98 -16.74 8.90 9.10
CA ARG A 98 -16.32 8.86 10.51
C ARG A 98 -14.82 8.73 10.74
N LEU A 99 -14.00 8.61 9.68
CA LEU A 99 -12.55 8.51 9.83
C LEU A 99 -11.96 9.76 10.50
N ALA A 100 -12.40 10.96 10.10
CA ALA A 100 -11.94 12.22 10.65
C ALA A 100 -12.16 12.30 12.18
N ALA A 101 -13.34 11.87 12.66
CA ALA A 101 -13.62 11.80 14.11
C ALA A 101 -12.68 10.82 14.85
N GLY A 102 -12.24 9.76 14.17
CA GLY A 102 -11.23 8.84 14.69
C GLY A 102 -9.86 9.51 14.83
N VAL A 103 -9.45 10.29 13.84
CA VAL A 103 -8.18 11.07 13.87
C VAL A 103 -8.23 12.10 14.98
N GLU A 104 -9.33 12.88 15.11
CA GLU A 104 -9.52 13.83 16.22
C GLU A 104 -9.45 13.14 17.59
N ARG A 105 -10.00 11.93 17.72
CA ARG A 105 -9.87 11.15 18.96
C ARG A 105 -8.41 10.82 19.26
N MET A 106 -7.63 10.40 18.25
CA MET A 106 -6.20 10.14 18.41
C MET A 106 -5.45 11.39 18.86
N GLU A 107 -5.76 12.56 18.30
CA GLU A 107 -5.15 13.85 18.65
C GLU A 107 -5.38 14.23 20.13
N ARG A 108 -6.52 13.82 20.69
CA ARG A 108 -6.87 14.07 22.12
C ARG A 108 -6.19 13.11 23.08
N LEU A 109 -5.50 12.07 22.61
CA LEU A 109 -4.73 11.19 23.48
C LEU A 109 -3.51 11.93 24.03
N ALA A 110 -3.33 11.88 25.33
CA ALA A 110 -2.21 12.54 25.99
C ALA A 110 -0.87 11.83 25.77
N ILE A 111 -0.91 10.52 25.55
CA ILE A 111 0.27 9.64 25.43
C ILE A 111 0.04 8.62 24.32
N ASP A 112 1.12 8.25 23.61
CA ASP A 112 1.16 7.17 22.63
C ASP A 112 0.17 7.32 21.44
N ARG A 113 -0.24 8.53 21.11
CA ARG A 113 -1.18 8.80 20.01
C ARG A 113 -0.66 8.31 18.66
N GLU A 114 0.64 8.40 18.42
CA GLU A 114 1.30 7.91 17.21
C GLU A 114 1.26 6.37 17.12
N ARG A 115 1.22 5.66 18.25
CA ARG A 115 1.16 4.20 18.33
C ARG A 115 -0.26 3.65 18.41
N TYR A 116 -1.27 4.52 18.33
CA TYR A 116 -2.67 4.11 18.46
C TYR A 116 -3.09 3.11 17.40
N LEU A 117 -2.76 3.37 16.13
CA LEU A 117 -3.06 2.45 15.02
C LEU A 117 -2.34 1.11 15.20
N ALA A 118 -1.08 1.12 15.63
CA ALA A 118 -0.34 -0.12 15.90
C ALA A 118 -1.06 -1.00 16.92
N LYS A 119 -1.58 -0.41 18.00
CA LYS A 119 -2.36 -1.13 19.03
C LYS A 119 -3.67 -1.71 18.50
N LEU A 120 -4.33 -1.01 17.55
CA LEU A 120 -5.56 -1.52 16.91
C LEU A 120 -5.29 -2.68 15.96
N LEU A 121 -4.16 -2.64 15.25
CA LEU A 121 -3.80 -3.66 14.28
C LEU A 121 -3.21 -4.92 14.92
N ASP A 122 -2.56 -4.80 16.08
CA ASP A 122 -1.82 -5.90 16.71
C ASP A 122 -2.64 -7.20 16.88
N PRO A 123 -3.89 -7.17 17.38
CA PRO A 123 -4.72 -8.37 17.49
C PRO A 123 -5.03 -9.04 16.15
N LEU A 124 -5.09 -8.25 15.07
CA LEU A 124 -5.45 -8.71 13.73
C LEU A 124 -4.26 -9.29 12.96
N ARG A 125 -3.04 -8.90 13.29
CA ARG A 125 -1.82 -9.36 12.62
C ARG A 125 -1.61 -10.89 12.70
N HIS A 126 -2.29 -11.58 13.58
CA HIS A 126 -2.29 -13.05 13.64
C HIS A 126 -3.29 -13.70 12.66
N ALA A 127 -4.31 -12.96 12.24
CA ALA A 127 -5.34 -13.44 11.31
C ALA A 127 -4.95 -13.26 9.84
N TYR A 128 -4.02 -12.37 9.53
CA TYR A 128 -3.56 -12.04 8.19
C TYR A 128 -2.10 -12.43 7.98
N ASP A 129 -1.70 -12.53 6.71
CA ASP A 129 -0.30 -12.78 6.33
C ASP A 129 0.42 -11.46 6.04
N VAL A 130 -0.32 -10.40 5.72
CA VAL A 130 0.19 -9.03 5.51
C VAL A 130 -0.91 -8.00 5.73
N VAL A 131 -0.53 -6.80 6.20
CA VAL A 131 -1.40 -5.62 6.30
C VAL A 131 -0.86 -4.52 5.38
N LEU A 132 -1.72 -3.91 4.54
CA LEU A 132 -1.39 -2.74 3.73
C LEU A 132 -2.14 -1.51 4.21
N LEU A 133 -1.41 -0.42 4.39
CA LEU A 133 -1.96 0.87 4.80
C LEU A 133 -1.95 1.83 3.62
N ASP A 134 -3.13 2.27 3.16
CA ASP A 134 -3.28 3.36 2.19
C ASP A 134 -3.37 4.69 2.94
N THR A 135 -2.44 5.60 2.67
CA THR A 135 -2.32 6.86 3.39
C THR A 135 -2.70 8.06 2.53
N LYS A 136 -3.19 9.12 3.16
CA LYS A 136 -3.39 10.40 2.50
C LYS A 136 -2.05 11.10 2.17
N PRO A 137 -2.03 12.11 1.29
CA PRO A 137 -0.80 12.79 0.91
C PRO A 137 -0.23 13.72 1.99
N ASP A 138 -1.06 14.21 2.90
CA ASP A 138 -0.65 15.16 3.95
C ASP A 138 -0.05 14.42 5.16
N LEU A 139 1.03 14.96 5.71
CA LEU A 139 1.63 14.45 6.95
C LEU A 139 0.85 14.97 8.15
N ASP A 140 -0.10 14.18 8.62
CA ASP A 140 -0.80 14.42 9.88
C ASP A 140 -0.66 13.20 10.81
N LEU A 141 -1.40 13.22 11.90
CA LEU A 141 -1.34 12.14 12.90
C LEU A 141 -1.77 10.78 12.33
N SER A 142 -2.69 10.73 11.36
CA SER A 142 -3.08 9.45 10.74
C SER A 142 -1.93 8.82 9.98
N VAL A 143 -1.15 9.62 9.24
CA VAL A 143 0.02 9.16 8.49
C VAL A 143 1.18 8.82 9.42
N THR A 144 1.48 9.65 10.41
CA THR A 144 2.54 9.33 11.39
C THR A 144 2.21 8.10 12.21
N SER A 145 0.93 7.87 12.53
CA SER A 145 0.48 6.64 13.20
C SER A 145 0.57 5.42 12.28
N ALA A 146 0.28 5.58 10.98
CA ALA A 146 0.47 4.53 9.99
C ALA A 146 1.95 4.12 9.87
N LEU A 147 2.86 5.10 9.87
CA LEU A 147 4.31 4.86 9.83
C LEU A 147 4.80 4.21 11.13
N ALA A 148 4.29 4.63 12.28
CA ALA A 148 4.62 4.02 13.57
C ALA A 148 4.11 2.58 13.70
N ALA A 149 3.04 2.21 12.97
CA ALA A 149 2.50 0.86 12.90
C ALA A 149 3.21 -0.01 11.84
N ALA A 150 3.85 0.61 10.86
CA ALA A 150 4.46 -0.09 9.74
C ALA A 150 5.78 -0.76 10.12
N THR A 151 6.07 -1.87 9.45
CA THR A 151 7.39 -2.52 9.42
C THR A 151 8.17 -2.08 8.18
N HIS A 152 7.44 -1.78 7.10
CA HIS A 152 8.02 -1.41 5.80
C HIS A 152 7.25 -0.28 5.15
N VAL A 153 7.93 0.45 4.27
CA VAL A 153 7.36 1.54 3.47
C VAL A 153 7.68 1.35 2.00
N LEU A 154 6.69 1.61 1.15
CA LEU A 154 6.86 1.73 -0.30
C LEU A 154 6.30 3.07 -0.78
N ALA A 155 7.04 3.77 -1.64
CA ALA A 155 6.65 5.07 -2.18
C ALA A 155 6.32 4.99 -3.68
N PRO A 156 5.03 4.86 -4.07
CA PRO A 156 4.62 5.00 -5.45
C PRO A 156 4.92 6.41 -5.97
N THR A 157 5.41 6.50 -7.20
CA THR A 157 5.84 7.78 -7.78
C THR A 157 5.46 7.84 -9.26
N LEU A 158 4.73 8.88 -9.66
CA LEU A 158 4.38 9.04 -11.08
C LEU A 158 5.62 9.41 -11.91
N THR A 159 5.77 8.74 -13.05
CA THR A 159 6.78 9.05 -14.06
C THR A 159 6.30 10.17 -15.00
N LEU A 160 5.84 11.30 -14.44
CA LEU A 160 5.37 12.46 -15.21
C LEU A 160 6.46 13.51 -15.40
N PRO A 161 6.30 14.44 -16.42
CA PRO A 161 7.30 15.46 -16.73
C PRO A 161 7.54 16.54 -15.66
N GLN A 162 6.74 16.61 -14.60
CA GLN A 162 6.97 17.48 -13.44
C GLN A 162 7.58 16.72 -12.26
N PRO A 163 8.84 16.29 -12.38
CA PRO A 163 9.32 15.22 -11.52
C PRO A 163 10.19 15.69 -10.38
N ILE A 164 11.02 16.69 -10.60
CA ILE A 164 12.11 17.02 -9.67
C ILE A 164 11.56 17.38 -8.28
N TYR A 165 10.52 18.21 -8.19
CA TYR A 165 9.94 18.60 -6.90
C TYR A 165 9.18 17.45 -6.20
N GLY A 166 8.47 16.61 -6.96
CA GLY A 166 7.75 15.46 -6.42
C GLY A 166 8.71 14.39 -5.92
N VAL A 167 9.79 14.18 -6.65
CA VAL A 167 10.83 13.20 -6.31
C VAL A 167 11.65 13.69 -5.12
N VAL A 168 12.12 14.94 -5.10
CA VAL A 168 12.82 15.54 -3.96
C VAL A 168 11.97 15.46 -2.68
N ARG A 169 10.65 15.71 -2.77
CA ARG A 169 9.75 15.54 -1.63
C ARG A 169 9.62 14.08 -1.17
N SER A 170 9.64 13.14 -2.11
CA SER A 170 9.62 11.70 -1.77
C SER A 170 10.93 11.26 -1.14
N LEU A 171 12.05 11.86 -1.54
CA LEU A 171 13.37 11.62 -0.93
C LEU A 171 13.49 12.20 0.47
N GLY A 172 13.06 13.45 0.65
CA GLY A 172 12.96 14.04 1.98
C GLY A 172 12.16 13.14 2.91
N LEU A 173 11.01 12.61 2.41
CA LEU A 173 10.22 11.65 3.17
C LEU A 173 11.01 10.38 3.50
N VAL A 174 11.76 9.81 2.53
CA VAL A 174 12.56 8.61 2.79
C VAL A 174 13.63 8.88 3.85
N ALA A 175 14.34 10.00 3.75
CA ALA A 175 15.37 10.39 4.73
C ALA A 175 14.75 10.64 6.11
N ASP A 176 13.66 11.43 6.17
CA ASP A 176 12.93 11.72 7.41
C ASP A 176 12.44 10.42 8.09
N LEU A 177 11.97 9.45 7.28
CA LEU A 177 11.50 8.17 7.80
C LEU A 177 12.64 7.32 8.37
N GLN A 178 13.77 7.25 7.68
CA GLN A 178 14.93 6.47 8.14
C GLN A 178 15.56 7.08 9.41
N GLU A 179 15.61 8.40 9.52
CA GLU A 179 16.16 9.09 10.70
C GLU A 179 15.19 9.02 11.90
N GLY A 180 13.91 9.29 11.66
CA GLY A 180 12.89 9.41 12.73
C GLY A 180 12.32 8.07 13.21
N LEU A 181 12.33 7.04 12.35
CA LEU A 181 11.75 5.72 12.62
C LEU A 181 12.73 4.59 12.25
N PRO A 182 13.79 4.38 13.03
CA PRO A 182 14.87 3.45 12.69
C PRO A 182 14.43 1.97 12.61
N HIS A 183 13.24 1.64 13.10
CA HIS A 183 12.65 0.31 12.98
C HIS A 183 11.95 0.09 11.62
N LEU A 184 11.80 1.16 10.83
CA LEU A 184 11.04 1.16 9.58
C LEU A 184 11.98 0.89 8.41
N GLU A 185 11.73 -0.20 7.67
CA GLU A 185 12.47 -0.51 6.45
C GLU A 185 11.84 0.20 5.25
N VAL A 186 12.65 0.99 4.53
CA VAL A 186 12.21 1.66 3.31
C VAL A 186 12.54 0.80 2.12
N LEU A 187 11.54 0.17 1.51
CA LEU A 187 11.71 -0.70 0.34
C LEU A 187 12.12 0.09 -0.92
N GLY A 188 11.65 1.34 -1.03
CA GLY A 188 12.04 2.23 -2.12
C GLY A 188 10.89 2.79 -2.92
N PHE A 189 11.11 2.98 -4.23
CA PHE A 189 10.16 3.62 -5.14
C PHE A 189 9.46 2.61 -6.04
N LEU A 190 8.16 2.79 -6.26
CA LEU A 190 7.40 2.13 -7.32
C LEU A 190 7.02 3.16 -8.38
N PRO A 191 7.76 3.26 -9.50
CA PRO A 191 7.41 4.16 -10.59
C PRO A 191 6.11 3.71 -11.27
N ILE A 192 5.14 4.63 -11.45
CA ILE A 192 3.84 4.33 -12.05
C ILE A 192 3.60 5.20 -13.27
N GLY A 193 2.91 4.64 -14.27
CA GLY A 193 2.48 5.37 -15.46
C GLY A 193 3.59 5.56 -16.50
N TYR A 194 4.56 4.66 -16.56
CA TYR A 194 5.65 4.71 -17.54
C TYR A 194 5.19 4.30 -18.95
N ASN A 195 5.57 5.08 -19.98
CA ASN A 195 5.25 4.76 -21.37
C ASN A 195 6.46 4.87 -22.32
N GLY A 196 7.66 5.06 -21.81
CA GLY A 196 8.89 5.19 -22.62
C GLY A 196 8.97 6.46 -23.50
N ARG A 197 8.06 7.43 -23.35
CA ARG A 197 7.96 8.59 -24.22
C ARG A 197 8.16 9.91 -23.46
N GLY A 198 8.55 10.95 -24.20
CA GLY A 198 8.70 12.31 -23.64
C GLY A 198 9.78 12.38 -22.58
N LEU A 199 9.51 13.05 -21.48
CA LEU A 199 10.43 13.21 -20.34
C LEU A 199 10.41 12.04 -19.34
N ARG A 200 9.57 11.02 -19.54
CA ARG A 200 9.44 9.89 -18.60
C ARG A 200 10.69 9.01 -18.47
N PRO A 201 11.46 8.74 -19.54
CA PRO A 201 12.73 8.03 -19.40
C PRO A 201 13.74 8.77 -18.53
N ALA A 202 13.86 10.10 -18.68
CA ALA A 202 14.74 10.92 -17.84
C ALA A 202 14.29 10.94 -16.38
N ALA A 203 12.96 11.04 -16.13
CA ALA A 203 12.40 10.99 -14.81
C ALA A 203 12.65 9.63 -14.13
N LEU A 204 12.53 8.53 -14.87
CA LEU A 204 12.85 7.20 -14.36
C LEU A 204 14.35 7.06 -14.06
N GLY A 205 15.22 7.56 -14.94
CA GLY A 205 16.68 7.59 -14.72
C GLY A 205 17.04 8.32 -13.43
N SER A 206 16.45 9.50 -13.20
CA SER A 206 16.65 10.24 -11.96
C SER A 206 16.17 9.46 -10.73
N LEU A 207 15.02 8.78 -10.79
CA LEU A 207 14.54 7.93 -9.69
C LEU A 207 15.51 6.77 -9.38
N VAL A 208 16.08 6.14 -10.41
CA VAL A 208 17.06 5.05 -10.24
C VAL A 208 18.34 5.55 -9.58
N GLU A 209 18.88 6.70 -10.05
CA GLU A 209 20.06 7.31 -9.44
C GLU A 209 19.85 7.65 -7.97
N MET A 210 18.72 8.26 -7.67
CA MET A 210 18.34 8.63 -6.32
C MET A 210 18.13 7.41 -5.41
N ALA A 211 17.46 6.35 -5.91
CA ALA A 211 17.33 5.12 -5.16
C ALA A 211 18.70 4.54 -4.77
N ARG A 212 19.67 4.61 -5.69
CA ARG A 212 21.05 4.19 -5.42
C ARG A 212 21.72 5.08 -4.36
N GLU A 213 21.56 6.39 -4.45
CA GLU A 213 22.13 7.35 -3.50
C GLU A 213 21.61 7.12 -2.08
N TYR A 214 20.32 6.82 -1.94
CA TYR A 214 19.66 6.57 -0.63
C TYR A 214 19.71 5.09 -0.20
N GLY A 215 20.34 4.21 -0.97
CA GLY A 215 20.46 2.79 -0.62
C GLY A 215 19.12 2.03 -0.63
N VAL A 216 18.13 2.52 -1.39
CA VAL A 216 16.80 1.90 -1.52
C VAL A 216 16.57 1.35 -2.94
N THR A 217 15.54 0.54 -3.13
CA THR A 217 15.24 -0.06 -4.44
C THR A 217 14.39 0.87 -5.31
N CYS A 218 14.70 0.98 -6.60
CA CYS A 218 13.75 1.45 -7.60
C CYS A 218 13.14 0.22 -8.29
N LEU A 219 11.87 -0.06 -8.00
CA LEU A 219 11.16 -1.19 -8.57
C LEU A 219 10.92 -1.01 -10.08
N PRO A 220 10.73 -2.09 -10.86
CA PRO A 220 10.36 -1.99 -12.26
C PRO A 220 9.11 -1.11 -12.46
N PRO A 221 9.13 -0.20 -13.47
CA PRO A 221 8.08 0.78 -13.64
C PRO A 221 6.77 0.14 -14.12
N ILE A 222 5.67 0.43 -13.44
CA ILE A 222 4.33 0.04 -13.89
C ILE A 222 3.97 0.83 -15.16
N PRO A 223 3.63 0.16 -16.27
CA PRO A 223 3.29 0.82 -17.52
C PRO A 223 2.06 1.73 -17.38
N PHE A 224 2.04 2.81 -18.17
CA PHE A 224 0.83 3.60 -18.36
C PHE A 224 -0.26 2.73 -18.99
N THR A 225 -1.49 2.88 -18.50
CA THR A 225 -2.66 2.22 -19.05
C THR A 225 -3.86 3.16 -19.06
N GLU A 226 -4.65 3.09 -20.13
CA GLU A 226 -5.94 3.79 -20.22
C GLU A 226 -7.04 3.08 -19.38
N HIS A 227 -6.72 1.90 -18.84
CA HIS A 227 -7.61 1.16 -17.96
C HIS A 227 -7.52 1.64 -16.50
N ALA A 228 -6.53 2.47 -16.16
CA ALA A 228 -6.47 3.13 -14.86
C ALA A 228 -7.70 4.03 -14.70
N GLY A 229 -8.43 3.85 -13.61
CA GLY A 229 -9.71 4.54 -13.35
C GLY A 229 -10.96 3.73 -13.73
N LYS A 230 -10.85 2.63 -14.51
CA LYS A 230 -11.97 1.69 -14.71
C LYS A 230 -12.20 0.79 -13.49
N GLU A 231 -11.25 0.74 -12.59
CA GLU A 231 -11.35 0.03 -11.30
C GLU A 231 -12.55 0.52 -10.48
N SER A 232 -12.84 1.83 -10.52
CA SER A 232 -13.98 2.42 -9.81
C SER A 232 -15.35 1.92 -10.29
N GLN A 233 -15.42 1.32 -11.47
CA GLN A 233 -16.68 0.77 -12.02
C GLN A 233 -16.83 -0.73 -11.79
N SER A 234 -15.72 -1.48 -11.81
CA SER A 234 -15.73 -2.94 -11.68
C SER A 234 -15.33 -3.43 -10.29
N HIS A 235 -14.71 -2.57 -9.50
CA HIS A 235 -14.11 -2.90 -8.19
C HIS A 235 -13.09 -4.05 -8.24
N VAL A 236 -12.57 -4.34 -9.44
CA VAL A 236 -11.55 -5.37 -9.68
C VAL A 236 -10.22 -4.70 -9.96
N PRO A 237 -9.13 -5.06 -9.26
CA PRO A 237 -7.80 -4.54 -9.55
C PRO A 237 -7.43 -4.69 -11.02
N VAL A 238 -6.82 -3.67 -11.63
CA VAL A 238 -6.33 -3.73 -13.03
C VAL A 238 -5.40 -4.91 -13.24
N ALA A 239 -4.58 -5.23 -12.24
CA ALA A 239 -3.69 -6.39 -12.25
C ALA A 239 -4.41 -7.73 -12.41
N LEU A 240 -5.65 -7.83 -11.99
CA LEU A 240 -6.49 -9.02 -12.12
C LEU A 240 -7.35 -8.97 -13.38
N ALA A 241 -8.01 -7.85 -13.63
CA ALA A 241 -8.87 -7.66 -14.81
C ALA A 241 -8.07 -7.78 -16.12
N TYR A 242 -6.84 -7.29 -16.14
CA TYR A 242 -5.96 -7.27 -17.32
C TYR A 242 -4.66 -8.04 -17.08
N ARG A 243 -4.76 -9.23 -16.47
CA ARG A 243 -3.62 -10.04 -16.03
C ARG A 243 -2.59 -10.37 -17.13
N ASN A 244 -3.02 -10.45 -18.39
CA ASN A 244 -2.18 -10.76 -19.53
C ASN A 244 -1.62 -9.50 -20.23
N ALA A 245 -2.13 -8.31 -19.91
CA ALA A 245 -1.61 -7.05 -20.41
C ALA A 245 -0.32 -6.66 -19.64
N PRO A 246 0.54 -5.80 -20.24
CA PRO A 246 1.76 -5.36 -19.56
C PRO A 246 1.52 -4.82 -18.15
N VAL A 247 0.50 -4.00 -17.95
CA VAL A 247 0.18 -3.44 -16.63
C VAL A 247 -0.08 -4.53 -15.58
N GLY A 248 -0.84 -5.58 -15.93
CA GLY A 248 -1.10 -6.71 -15.03
C GLY A 248 0.15 -7.52 -14.72
N GLN A 249 1.00 -7.75 -15.73
CA GLN A 249 2.26 -8.48 -15.55
C GLN A 249 3.23 -7.71 -14.65
N TYR A 250 3.37 -6.40 -14.86
CA TYR A 250 4.27 -5.57 -14.05
C TYR A 250 3.79 -5.41 -12.60
N TYR A 251 2.47 -5.30 -12.35
CA TYR A 251 1.96 -5.33 -10.97
C TYR A 251 2.22 -6.68 -10.29
N ARG A 252 2.10 -7.81 -10.99
CA ARG A 252 2.46 -9.13 -10.45
C ARG A 252 3.94 -9.22 -10.12
N TYR A 253 4.79 -8.68 -11.00
CA TYR A 253 6.22 -8.64 -10.75
C TYR A 253 6.56 -7.74 -9.55
N ALA A 254 5.97 -6.55 -9.46
CA ALA A 254 6.13 -5.68 -8.30
C ALA A 254 5.63 -6.35 -7.00
N ALA A 255 4.47 -7.02 -7.05
CA ALA A 255 3.93 -7.76 -5.92
C ALA A 255 4.86 -8.90 -5.46
N ALA A 256 5.54 -9.61 -6.41
CA ALA A 256 6.51 -10.63 -6.07
C ALA A 256 7.74 -10.04 -5.37
N LEU A 257 8.32 -8.98 -5.93
CA LEU A 257 9.50 -8.32 -5.36
C LEU A 257 9.21 -7.74 -3.96
N VAL A 258 8.08 -7.03 -3.81
CA VAL A 258 7.66 -6.47 -2.52
C VAL A 258 7.34 -7.60 -1.53
N GLY A 259 6.60 -8.62 -1.94
CA GLY A 259 6.28 -9.76 -1.09
C GLY A 259 7.53 -10.51 -0.62
N HIS A 260 8.51 -10.70 -1.49
CA HIS A 260 9.80 -11.30 -1.14
C HIS A 260 10.54 -10.45 -0.08
N ALA A 261 10.60 -9.14 -0.28
CA ALA A 261 11.21 -8.21 0.67
C ALA A 261 10.51 -8.23 2.05
N LEU A 262 9.19 -8.46 2.07
CA LEU A 262 8.41 -8.62 3.31
C LEU A 262 8.53 -10.01 3.94
N GLY A 263 9.28 -10.94 3.34
CA GLY A 263 9.39 -12.33 3.80
C GLY A 263 8.13 -13.17 3.56
N LEU A 264 7.24 -12.75 2.64
CA LEU A 264 6.04 -13.49 2.27
C LEU A 264 6.37 -14.66 1.35
N THR A 265 5.59 -15.73 1.42
CA THR A 265 5.66 -16.83 0.46
C THR A 265 5.01 -16.40 -0.86
N VAL A 266 5.82 -16.06 -1.85
CA VAL A 266 5.38 -15.63 -3.18
C VAL A 266 5.84 -16.64 -4.24
N PRO A 267 5.14 -16.75 -5.39
CA PRO A 267 5.58 -17.61 -6.49
C PRO A 267 6.95 -17.19 -7.05
N VAL A 268 7.93 -18.10 -7.02
CA VAL A 268 9.32 -17.82 -7.42
C VAL A 268 9.51 -17.55 -8.91
N ASP A 269 8.63 -18.08 -9.76
CA ASP A 269 8.62 -17.84 -11.21
C ASP A 269 8.45 -16.37 -11.61
N TRP A 270 7.98 -15.55 -10.70
CA TRP A 270 7.88 -14.10 -10.89
C TRP A 270 9.14 -13.34 -10.48
N LEU A 271 10.00 -13.91 -9.62
CA LEU A 271 11.25 -13.30 -9.18
C LEU A 271 12.35 -13.39 -10.27
N ASP A 272 12.28 -14.40 -11.15
CA ASP A 272 13.28 -14.67 -12.19
C ASP A 272 13.06 -13.86 -13.49
N ARG A 273 12.12 -12.91 -13.50
CA ARG A 273 11.77 -12.13 -14.70
C ARG A 273 12.46 -10.77 -14.80
N GLY A 274 13.51 -10.53 -14.02
CA GLY A 274 14.29 -9.29 -13.96
C GLY A 274 15.38 -9.18 -15.03
#